data_2253505d72bf3e2fbcb798c818372881
#
_entry.id   2253505d72bf3e2fbcb798c818372881
#
_cell.length_a   1.000
_cell.length_b   1.000
_cell.length_c   1.000
_cell.angle_alpha   90.00
_cell.angle_beta   90.00
_cell.angle_gamma   90.00
#
_symmetry.space_group_name_H-M   'P 1'
#
loop_
_entity.id
_entity.type
_entity.pdbx_description
1 polymer ?
#
loop_
_entity_poly.entity_id
_entity_poly.type
_entity_poly.pdbx_seq_one_letter_code
_entity_poly.pdbx_strand_id
1 'polypeptide(L)'
;MELDRDKKDKKGRFIVIVLDGFGIGSMNDTEKVRPEDRESNTLRSILKDFPDMKLPNLEKLGLMNAYGMESEQMKYSVSANFGKSELMHFGADTFMGHQEIMGTLPKKPEAHPFQEKVDIVADQLKAHGHKVEVLEKEGLRYILCDDYVTVGDNLEADLGMCYNVTAPLDYISFEKECEIAYLVREVVTVGRVVVFGGTGNTMEDIWNAQETKQGTYIGIASAKSKSYEQGYQCRHLGYGVDKRTQAPTILTDAGITVTLIGKVADIVANDQGRSISCVPTDRCIELTIEAITAMEEGFICTNIQETDLAGHSQSAEVYKKILEKADAGIGKMISLLNERDILLIMADHGNDPSIGHSKHTRECVPILLYKENVYGKHIGTRSTLSDVGASVCEYFGVIPPQNGRSFLDDYLHSSHYVH
;
A
#
# COMPACT_ATOMS: atom_id res chain seq x y z
N MET A 1 -44.92 9.04 -6.45
CA MET A 1 -44.12 8.88 -7.69
C MET A 1 -42.72 9.48 -7.55
N GLU A 2 -42.36 10.06 -6.41
CA GLU A 2 -41.02 10.57 -6.10
C GLU A 2 -40.09 9.55 -5.40
N LEU A 3 -40.65 8.55 -4.73
CA LEU A 3 -39.89 7.51 -3.98
C LEU A 3 -39.22 6.42 -4.85
N ASP A 4 -39.48 6.37 -6.14
CA ASP A 4 -38.96 5.32 -7.04
C ASP A 4 -37.81 5.82 -7.93
N ARG A 5 -37.56 7.12 -8.00
CA ARG A 5 -36.39 7.67 -8.73
C ARG A 5 -35.09 7.53 -7.94
N ASP A 6 -35.12 7.66 -6.62
CA ASP A 6 -33.93 7.57 -5.75
C ASP A 6 -33.31 6.16 -5.68
N LYS A 7 -34.06 5.12 -6.00
CA LYS A 7 -33.53 3.73 -5.98
C LYS A 7 -32.78 3.33 -7.24
N LYS A 8 -32.99 4.01 -8.36
CA LYS A 8 -32.37 3.65 -9.65
C LYS A 8 -30.96 4.20 -9.83
N ASP A 9 -30.55 5.21 -9.06
CA ASP A 9 -29.26 5.90 -9.21
C ASP A 9 -28.23 5.55 -8.11
N LYS A 10 -28.62 4.76 -7.08
CA LYS A 10 -27.67 4.31 -6.05
C LYS A 10 -26.67 3.30 -6.65
N LYS A 11 -25.40 3.63 -6.51
CA LYS A 11 -24.30 2.68 -6.78
C LYS A 11 -24.33 1.56 -5.74
N GLY A 12 -23.55 0.51 -5.95
CA GLY A 12 -23.30 -0.52 -4.96
C GLY A 12 -21.99 -0.29 -4.24
N ARG A 13 -21.35 -1.39 -3.86
CA ARG A 13 -20.03 -1.37 -3.23
C ARG A 13 -18.94 -1.66 -4.27
N PHE A 14 -17.83 -0.94 -4.18
CA PHE A 14 -16.59 -1.33 -4.85
C PHE A 14 -15.65 -1.88 -3.79
N ILE A 15 -15.29 -3.15 -3.88
CA ILE A 15 -14.48 -3.87 -2.92
C ILE A 15 -13.15 -4.25 -3.57
N VAL A 16 -12.03 -3.86 -2.96
CA VAL A 16 -10.69 -4.25 -3.37
C VAL A 16 -10.05 -5.10 -2.28
N ILE A 17 -9.59 -6.29 -2.65
CA ILE A 17 -8.78 -7.15 -1.78
C ILE A 17 -7.36 -7.19 -2.33
N VAL A 18 -6.43 -6.69 -1.53
CA VAL A 18 -5.00 -6.74 -1.84
C VAL A 18 -4.40 -7.95 -1.14
N LEU A 19 -3.96 -8.94 -1.90
CA LEU A 19 -3.14 -10.04 -1.43
C LEU A 19 -1.69 -9.54 -1.41
N ASP A 20 -1.25 -9.01 -0.27
CA ASP A 20 0.04 -8.33 -0.10
C ASP A 20 1.19 -9.19 -0.59
N GLY A 21 2.02 -8.68 -1.50
CA GLY A 21 3.18 -9.40 -2.02
C GLY A 21 2.87 -10.55 -3.00
N PHE A 22 1.63 -10.69 -3.51
CA PHE A 22 1.26 -11.81 -4.39
C PHE A 22 1.50 -11.50 -5.87
N GLY A 23 2.75 -11.65 -6.31
CA GLY A 23 3.16 -11.50 -7.70
C GLY A 23 2.90 -12.73 -8.58
N ILE A 24 2.86 -12.50 -9.89
CA ILE A 24 2.64 -13.53 -10.93
C ILE A 24 3.74 -13.50 -12.01
N GLY A 25 4.93 -13.06 -11.67
CA GLY A 25 6.11 -13.07 -12.52
C GLY A 25 6.75 -11.72 -12.74
N SER A 26 8.07 -11.72 -12.91
CA SER A 26 8.88 -10.52 -13.08
C SER A 26 8.38 -9.62 -14.22
N MET A 27 8.52 -8.31 -14.04
CA MET A 27 8.15 -7.31 -15.03
C MET A 27 9.23 -7.18 -16.12
N ASN A 28 8.89 -6.54 -17.23
CA ASN A 28 9.82 -6.32 -18.35
C ASN A 28 11.04 -5.45 -17.98
N ASP A 29 10.91 -4.59 -16.98
CA ASP A 29 11.97 -3.70 -16.53
C ASP A 29 12.75 -4.21 -15.31
N THR A 30 12.37 -5.36 -14.76
CA THR A 30 12.97 -5.93 -13.54
C THR A 30 14.49 -6.08 -13.67
N GLU A 31 15.01 -6.54 -14.81
CA GLU A 31 16.44 -6.66 -15.03
C GLU A 31 17.21 -5.33 -14.90
N LYS A 32 16.55 -4.21 -15.18
CA LYS A 32 17.17 -2.87 -15.07
C LYS A 32 16.97 -2.22 -13.71
N VAL A 33 15.84 -2.47 -13.07
CA VAL A 33 15.43 -1.81 -11.81
C VAL A 33 15.90 -2.61 -10.60
N ARG A 34 15.76 -3.94 -10.65
CA ARG A 34 16.08 -4.89 -9.58
C ARG A 34 16.61 -6.20 -10.18
N PRO A 35 17.87 -6.23 -10.63
CA PRO A 35 18.46 -7.41 -11.32
C PRO A 35 18.35 -8.71 -10.50
N GLU A 36 18.37 -8.61 -9.18
CA GLU A 36 18.20 -9.73 -8.24
C GLU A 36 16.82 -10.39 -8.34
N ASP A 37 15.81 -9.68 -8.81
CA ASP A 37 14.42 -10.18 -8.94
C ASP A 37 14.13 -10.75 -10.34
N ARG A 38 15.11 -10.86 -11.22
CA ARG A 38 14.94 -11.25 -12.63
C ARG A 38 14.11 -12.54 -12.81
N GLU A 39 14.33 -13.53 -11.96
CA GLU A 39 13.63 -14.82 -12.03
C GLU A 39 12.46 -14.92 -11.05
N SER A 40 12.07 -13.80 -10.41
CA SER A 40 10.99 -13.82 -9.44
C SER A 40 9.64 -14.19 -10.07
N ASN A 41 8.92 -15.05 -9.39
CA ASN A 41 7.54 -15.38 -9.68
C ASN A 41 6.91 -16.06 -8.47
N THR A 42 6.28 -15.27 -7.64
CA THR A 42 5.70 -15.70 -6.36
C THR A 42 4.76 -16.89 -6.54
N LEU A 43 3.81 -16.83 -7.48
CA LEU A 43 2.85 -17.93 -7.72
C LEU A 43 3.56 -19.19 -8.19
N ARG A 44 4.49 -19.08 -9.15
CA ARG A 44 5.26 -20.24 -9.66
C ARG A 44 6.04 -20.94 -8.56
N SER A 45 6.69 -20.18 -7.70
CA SER A 45 7.49 -20.70 -6.60
C SER A 45 6.64 -21.50 -5.62
N ILE A 46 5.44 -21.00 -5.28
CA ILE A 46 4.51 -21.73 -4.42
C ILE A 46 3.98 -23.00 -5.13
N LEU A 47 3.58 -22.91 -6.40
CA LEU A 47 3.09 -24.06 -7.16
C LEU A 47 4.14 -25.13 -7.41
N LYS A 48 5.42 -24.76 -7.50
CA LYS A 48 6.52 -25.72 -7.62
C LYS A 48 6.66 -26.59 -6.38
N ASP A 49 6.54 -25.98 -5.19
CA ASP A 49 6.66 -26.69 -3.92
C ASP A 49 5.35 -27.42 -3.55
N PHE A 50 4.21 -26.88 -3.98
CA PHE A 50 2.87 -27.40 -3.69
C PHE A 50 2.04 -27.51 -4.97
N PRO A 51 2.32 -28.46 -5.86
CA PRO A 51 1.60 -28.63 -7.13
C PRO A 51 0.14 -29.06 -6.93
N ASP A 52 -0.21 -29.57 -5.75
CA ASP A 52 -1.57 -29.95 -5.34
C ASP A 52 -2.41 -28.78 -4.81
N MET A 53 -1.87 -27.56 -4.72
CA MET A 53 -2.59 -26.38 -4.23
C MET A 53 -3.85 -26.10 -5.04
N LYS A 54 -4.94 -25.79 -4.33
CA LYS A 54 -6.25 -25.44 -4.91
C LYS A 54 -6.76 -24.14 -4.32
N LEU A 55 -7.07 -23.20 -5.20
CA LEU A 55 -7.67 -21.90 -4.87
C LEU A 55 -8.94 -21.73 -5.73
N PRO A 56 -10.03 -22.46 -5.42
CA PRO A 56 -11.18 -22.61 -6.32
C PRO A 56 -11.88 -21.29 -6.65
N ASN A 57 -11.89 -20.32 -5.74
CA ASN A 57 -12.50 -19.02 -5.99
C ASN A 57 -11.61 -18.14 -6.85
N LEU A 58 -10.30 -18.06 -6.56
CA LEU A 58 -9.32 -17.35 -7.37
C LEU A 58 -9.17 -17.97 -8.76
N GLU A 59 -9.21 -19.32 -8.88
CA GLU A 59 -9.27 -20.02 -10.17
C GLU A 59 -10.48 -19.57 -10.98
N LYS A 60 -11.69 -19.62 -10.40
CA LYS A 60 -12.92 -19.17 -11.04
C LYS A 60 -12.86 -17.70 -11.47
N LEU A 61 -12.23 -16.85 -10.67
CA LEU A 61 -12.01 -15.44 -10.97
C LEU A 61 -10.95 -15.20 -12.06
N GLY A 62 -10.15 -16.22 -12.43
CA GLY A 62 -9.19 -16.17 -13.53
C GLY A 62 -7.74 -15.99 -13.11
N LEU A 63 -7.34 -16.49 -11.94
CA LEU A 63 -5.94 -16.44 -11.52
C LEU A 63 -5.01 -17.07 -12.56
N MET A 64 -5.33 -18.26 -13.08
CA MET A 64 -4.53 -18.92 -14.10
C MET A 64 -4.54 -18.16 -15.43
N ASN A 65 -5.67 -17.51 -15.76
CA ASN A 65 -5.77 -16.65 -16.94
C ASN A 65 -4.84 -15.44 -16.84
N ALA A 66 -4.81 -14.76 -15.69
CA ALA A 66 -3.92 -13.62 -15.44
C ALA A 66 -2.44 -14.04 -15.40
N TYR A 67 -2.17 -15.21 -14.83
CA TYR A 67 -0.85 -15.82 -14.78
C TYR A 67 -0.36 -16.27 -16.17
N GLY A 68 -1.25 -16.75 -17.03
CA GLY A 68 -0.95 -17.17 -18.40
C GLY A 68 -0.53 -18.64 -18.52
N MET A 69 -0.63 -19.43 -17.45
CA MET A 69 -0.37 -20.88 -17.46
C MET A 69 -1.30 -21.60 -16.47
N GLU A 70 -1.68 -22.83 -16.83
CA GLU A 70 -2.40 -23.72 -15.93
C GLU A 70 -1.45 -24.43 -14.97
N SER A 71 -1.92 -24.80 -13.79
CA SER A 71 -1.24 -25.72 -12.89
C SER A 71 -1.83 -27.15 -13.00
N GLU A 72 -1.31 -28.09 -12.20
CA GLU A 72 -1.89 -29.43 -12.14
C GLU A 72 -3.34 -29.41 -11.72
N GLN A 73 -3.67 -28.59 -10.72
CA GLN A 73 -4.98 -28.54 -10.06
C GLN A 73 -5.88 -27.38 -10.49
N MET A 74 -5.31 -26.29 -11.00
CA MET A 74 -6.06 -25.09 -11.37
C MET A 74 -5.96 -24.82 -12.87
N LYS A 75 -7.10 -24.49 -13.50
CA LYS A 75 -7.26 -24.34 -14.96
C LYS A 75 -7.68 -22.93 -15.34
N TYR A 76 -7.66 -22.65 -16.64
CA TYR A 76 -8.25 -21.43 -17.16
C TYR A 76 -9.76 -21.42 -16.95
N SER A 77 -10.28 -20.30 -16.53
CA SER A 77 -11.72 -20.08 -16.39
C SER A 77 -12.26 -19.31 -17.60
N VAL A 78 -13.20 -19.91 -18.32
CA VAL A 78 -13.84 -19.27 -19.49
C VAL A 78 -14.75 -18.10 -19.12
N SER A 79 -15.20 -18.06 -17.88
CA SER A 79 -16.07 -16.99 -17.36
C SER A 79 -15.28 -15.88 -16.64
N ALA A 80 -13.96 -16.02 -16.54
CA ALA A 80 -13.13 -15.07 -15.80
C ALA A 80 -13.16 -13.67 -16.40
N ASN A 81 -13.12 -12.68 -15.51
CA ASN A 81 -12.83 -11.31 -15.87
C ASN A 81 -11.48 -10.97 -15.25
N PHE A 82 -10.47 -10.74 -16.06
CA PHE A 82 -9.11 -10.69 -15.59
C PHE A 82 -8.20 -9.75 -16.39
N GLY A 83 -7.10 -9.43 -15.80
CA GLY A 83 -5.93 -8.80 -16.38
C GLY A 83 -4.77 -8.90 -15.40
N LYS A 84 -3.75 -8.11 -15.62
CA LYS A 84 -2.62 -7.95 -14.72
C LYS A 84 -2.12 -6.50 -14.76
N SER A 85 -1.37 -6.09 -13.75
CA SER A 85 -0.74 -4.77 -13.72
C SER A 85 0.75 -4.88 -13.50
N GLU A 86 1.47 -4.00 -14.15
CA GLU A 86 2.84 -3.63 -13.79
C GLU A 86 2.82 -2.62 -12.65
N LEU A 87 3.96 -2.46 -11.98
CA LEU A 87 4.19 -1.45 -10.95
C LEU A 87 4.83 -0.23 -11.60
N MET A 88 4.20 0.94 -11.48
CA MET A 88 4.81 2.19 -11.95
C MET A 88 5.79 2.75 -10.93
N HIS A 89 5.58 2.48 -9.63
CA HIS A 89 6.51 2.92 -8.60
C HIS A 89 7.87 2.27 -8.74
N PHE A 90 8.90 2.94 -8.26
CA PHE A 90 10.27 2.46 -8.33
C PHE A 90 10.52 1.34 -7.31
N GLY A 91 11.16 0.25 -7.73
CA GLY A 91 11.42 -0.91 -6.89
C GLY A 91 10.20 -1.83 -6.71
N ALA A 92 9.96 -2.28 -5.49
CA ALA A 92 8.84 -3.13 -5.06
C ALA A 92 8.43 -2.74 -3.63
N ASP A 93 8.16 -1.45 -3.41
CA ASP A 93 7.85 -0.90 -2.09
C ASP A 93 6.36 -0.98 -1.80
N THR A 94 5.99 -1.68 -0.71
CA THR A 94 4.57 -1.85 -0.32
C THR A 94 3.88 -0.52 0.00
N PHE A 95 4.59 0.43 0.65
CA PHE A 95 4.02 1.74 0.91
C PHE A 95 3.62 2.43 -0.40
N MET A 96 4.58 2.53 -1.35
CA MET A 96 4.30 3.15 -2.65
C MET A 96 3.30 2.34 -3.48
N GLY A 97 3.29 1.02 -3.41
CA GLY A 97 2.29 0.16 -4.06
C GLY A 97 0.87 0.54 -3.64
N HIS A 98 0.62 0.68 -2.34
CA HIS A 98 -0.70 1.09 -1.84
C HIS A 98 -1.05 2.55 -2.19
N GLN A 99 -0.06 3.48 -2.16
CA GLN A 99 -0.30 4.86 -2.62
C GLN A 99 -0.65 4.89 -4.11
N GLU A 100 0.02 4.05 -4.91
CA GLU A 100 -0.25 3.92 -6.33
C GLU A 100 -1.65 3.34 -6.59
N ILE A 101 -2.06 2.27 -5.89
CA ILE A 101 -3.43 1.72 -5.97
C ILE A 101 -4.48 2.82 -5.74
N MET A 102 -4.22 3.75 -4.82
CA MET A 102 -5.14 4.86 -4.52
C MET A 102 -5.07 6.03 -5.52
N GLY A 103 -4.24 5.91 -6.56
CA GLY A 103 -4.18 6.87 -7.66
C GLY A 103 -3.06 7.90 -7.57
N THR A 104 -2.03 7.68 -6.75
CA THR A 104 -0.82 8.52 -6.74
C THR A 104 0.01 8.28 -8.00
N LEU A 105 0.53 9.36 -8.60
CA LEU A 105 1.59 9.29 -9.61
C LEU A 105 2.94 9.07 -8.91
N PRO A 106 3.54 7.87 -8.98
CA PRO A 106 4.79 7.61 -8.29
C PRO A 106 5.94 8.49 -8.83
N LYS A 107 6.74 9.00 -7.91
CA LYS A 107 7.99 9.71 -8.24
C LYS A 107 9.18 8.86 -7.82
N LYS A 108 10.23 8.86 -8.64
CA LYS A 108 11.47 8.17 -8.30
C LYS A 108 12.18 8.90 -7.15
N PRO A 109 12.38 8.27 -6.00
CA PRO A 109 13.11 8.88 -4.90
C PRO A 109 14.61 8.91 -5.20
N GLU A 110 15.32 9.78 -4.47
CA GLU A 110 16.77 9.87 -4.49
C GLU A 110 17.30 9.58 -3.10
N ALA A 111 18.37 8.78 -3.02
CA ALA A 111 19.03 8.51 -1.75
C ALA A 111 20.03 9.61 -1.42
N HIS A 112 19.87 10.23 -0.25
CA HIS A 112 20.79 11.25 0.26
C HIS A 112 20.97 11.10 1.77
N PRO A 113 22.20 11.15 2.30
CA PRO A 113 22.42 11.36 3.72
C PRO A 113 21.79 12.68 4.17
N PHE A 114 21.18 12.72 5.36
CA PHE A 114 20.50 13.92 5.85
C PHE A 114 21.40 15.13 5.92
N GLN A 115 22.68 14.96 6.26
CA GLN A 115 23.66 16.05 6.32
C GLN A 115 23.78 16.86 5.02
N GLU A 116 23.47 16.27 3.86
CA GLU A 116 23.45 16.98 2.57
C GLU A 116 22.22 17.89 2.42
N LYS A 117 21.17 17.64 3.20
CA LYS A 117 19.88 18.34 3.16
C LYS A 117 19.64 19.23 4.37
N VAL A 118 20.51 19.20 5.38
CA VAL A 118 20.36 19.96 6.63
C VAL A 118 20.04 21.43 6.38
N ASP A 119 20.81 22.11 5.51
CA ASP A 119 20.65 23.53 5.32
C ASP A 119 19.32 23.91 4.68
N ILE A 120 18.87 23.17 3.63
CA ILE A 120 17.58 23.42 3.00
C ILE A 120 16.40 23.11 3.94
N VAL A 121 16.51 22.07 4.75
CA VAL A 121 15.49 21.72 5.75
C VAL A 121 15.45 22.78 6.85
N ALA A 122 16.60 23.20 7.36
CA ALA A 122 16.68 24.24 8.39
C ALA A 122 16.08 25.57 7.91
N ASP A 123 16.38 25.97 6.67
CA ASP A 123 15.85 27.20 6.07
C ASP A 123 14.34 27.13 5.87
N GLN A 124 13.80 25.98 5.41
CA GLN A 124 12.36 25.74 5.27
C GLN A 124 11.63 25.87 6.61
N LEU A 125 12.14 25.24 7.65
CA LEU A 125 11.54 25.30 8.99
C LEU A 125 11.58 26.71 9.57
N LYS A 126 12.71 27.41 9.46
CA LYS A 126 12.86 28.82 9.90
C LYS A 126 11.93 29.78 9.15
N ALA A 127 11.75 29.57 7.83
CA ALA A 127 10.85 30.38 7.00
C ALA A 127 9.38 30.26 7.46
N HIS A 128 9.02 29.13 8.10
CA HIS A 128 7.70 28.90 8.68
C HIS A 128 7.60 29.21 10.18
N GLY A 129 8.62 29.89 10.73
CA GLY A 129 8.60 30.45 12.10
C GLY A 129 9.04 29.48 13.19
N HIS A 130 9.60 28.33 12.85
CA HIS A 130 10.11 27.39 13.82
C HIS A 130 11.49 27.83 14.37
N LYS A 131 11.74 27.53 15.62
CA LYS A 131 13.08 27.61 16.22
C LYS A 131 13.90 26.42 15.74
N VAL A 132 15.04 26.68 15.08
CA VAL A 132 15.86 25.61 14.49
C VAL A 132 17.31 25.75 14.95
N GLU A 133 17.82 24.69 15.56
CA GLU A 133 19.22 24.49 15.90
C GLU A 133 19.81 23.37 15.04
N VAL A 134 20.93 23.65 14.37
CA VAL A 134 21.71 22.61 13.69
C VAL A 134 22.72 22.09 14.69
N LEU A 135 22.58 20.84 15.06
CA LEU A 135 23.44 20.14 16.00
C LEU A 135 24.44 19.26 15.25
N GLU A 136 25.55 18.92 15.93
CA GLU A 136 26.62 18.10 15.35
C GLU A 136 27.06 17.00 16.30
N LYS A 137 27.30 15.83 15.77
CA LYS A 137 27.95 14.72 16.47
C LYS A 137 28.87 13.99 15.50
N GLU A 138 30.14 13.79 15.90
CA GLU A 138 31.14 13.11 15.07
C GLU A 138 31.33 13.73 13.67
N GLY A 139 31.16 15.06 13.54
CA GLY A 139 31.25 15.77 12.28
C GLY A 139 30.00 15.65 11.38
N LEU A 140 28.93 15.01 11.83
CA LEU A 140 27.67 14.84 11.10
C LEU A 140 26.59 15.75 11.68
N ARG A 141 25.85 16.43 10.80
CA ARG A 141 24.86 17.43 11.19
C ARG A 141 23.43 16.88 11.12
N TYR A 142 22.62 17.28 12.11
CA TYR A 142 21.19 16.98 12.17
C TYR A 142 20.44 18.17 12.78
N ILE A 143 19.11 18.15 12.86
CA ILE A 143 18.31 19.29 13.32
C ILE A 143 17.61 18.97 14.63
N LEU A 144 17.56 19.98 15.52
CA LEU A 144 16.61 20.12 16.60
C LEU A 144 15.66 21.29 16.27
N CYS A 145 14.36 21.01 16.25
CA CYS A 145 13.30 21.97 15.96
C CYS A 145 12.41 22.13 17.20
N ASP A 146 12.08 23.40 17.55
CA ASP A 146 11.20 23.77 18.66
C ASP A 146 11.56 23.10 20.00
N ASP A 147 12.85 22.89 20.25
CA ASP A 147 13.45 22.28 21.44
C ASP A 147 13.15 20.77 21.65
N TYR A 148 12.22 20.16 20.90
CA TYR A 148 11.74 18.78 21.17
C TYR A 148 11.74 17.87 19.96
N VAL A 149 11.80 18.37 18.74
CA VAL A 149 11.69 17.55 17.51
C VAL A 149 13.06 17.40 16.86
N THR A 150 13.53 16.18 16.73
CA THR A 150 14.78 15.87 16.00
C THR A 150 14.49 15.49 14.56
N VAL A 151 15.32 15.94 13.62
CA VAL A 151 15.26 15.51 12.21
C VAL A 151 16.63 15.00 11.78
N GLY A 152 16.67 13.77 11.27
CA GLY A 152 17.90 13.12 10.84
C GLY A 152 17.63 11.90 9.97
N ASP A 153 18.69 11.12 9.68
CA ASP A 153 18.56 9.88 8.91
C ASP A 153 17.72 8.83 9.65
N ASN A 154 16.93 8.05 8.91
CA ASN A 154 16.45 6.79 9.41
C ASN A 154 17.59 5.77 9.35
N LEU A 155 17.89 5.14 10.47
CA LEU A 155 19.02 4.20 10.61
C LEU A 155 18.61 2.73 10.47
N GLU A 156 17.31 2.44 10.30
CA GLU A 156 16.75 1.09 10.27
C GLU A 156 16.32 0.66 8.86
N ALA A 157 15.95 1.62 8.01
CA ALA A 157 15.66 1.38 6.58
C ALA A 157 16.95 1.42 5.74
N ASP A 158 16.80 1.28 4.42
CA ASP A 158 17.90 1.48 3.49
C ASP A 158 18.48 2.90 3.68
N LEU A 159 19.78 2.99 4.00
CA LEU A 159 20.43 4.24 4.38
C LEU A 159 20.32 5.31 3.29
N GLY A 160 19.94 6.52 3.68
CA GLY A 160 19.71 7.66 2.79
C GLY A 160 18.35 7.65 2.08
N MET A 161 17.54 6.59 2.20
CA MET A 161 16.23 6.52 1.56
C MET A 161 15.10 7.07 2.43
N CYS A 162 15.31 7.21 3.72
CA CYS A 162 14.32 7.71 4.66
C CYS A 162 14.93 8.65 5.68
N TYR A 163 14.16 9.67 6.09
CA TYR A 163 14.48 10.52 7.24
C TYR A 163 13.46 10.30 8.34
N ASN A 164 13.92 10.45 9.59
CA ASN A 164 13.07 10.41 10.77
C ASN A 164 12.83 11.82 11.31
N VAL A 165 11.59 12.08 11.69
CA VAL A 165 11.19 13.18 12.55
C VAL A 165 10.71 12.54 13.85
N THR A 166 11.36 12.85 14.97
CA THR A 166 11.16 12.11 16.22
C THR A 166 11.04 13.09 17.40
N ALA A 167 10.02 12.87 18.22
CA ALA A 167 9.80 13.68 19.43
C ALA A 167 9.23 12.87 20.60
N PRO A 168 9.48 13.26 21.86
CA PRO A 168 8.72 12.77 23.00
C PRO A 168 7.37 13.48 23.07
N LEU A 169 6.26 12.72 22.96
CA LEU A 169 4.91 13.27 22.83
C LEU A 169 4.32 13.85 24.13
N ASP A 170 5.03 13.76 25.23
CA ASP A 170 4.68 14.49 26.46
C ASP A 170 5.02 15.99 26.39
N TYR A 171 5.88 16.39 25.43
CA TYR A 171 6.35 17.78 25.26
C TYR A 171 5.74 18.47 24.06
N ILE A 172 5.34 17.71 23.04
CA ILE A 172 4.74 18.22 21.81
C ILE A 172 3.67 17.25 21.31
N SER A 173 2.54 17.73 20.78
CA SER A 173 1.53 16.84 20.22
C SER A 173 1.99 16.21 18.91
N PHE A 174 1.51 15.02 18.60
CA PHE A 174 1.82 14.30 17.36
C PHE A 174 1.39 15.10 16.11
N GLU A 175 0.28 15.86 16.20
CA GLU A 175 -0.17 16.73 15.12
C GLU A 175 0.86 17.81 14.80
N LYS A 176 1.45 18.44 15.85
CA LYS A 176 2.51 19.44 15.67
C LYS A 176 3.79 18.86 15.12
N GLU A 177 4.17 17.67 15.57
CA GLU A 177 5.30 16.93 15.01
C GLU A 177 5.08 16.64 13.52
N CYS A 178 3.85 16.21 13.14
CA CYS A 178 3.47 16.00 11.75
C CYS A 178 3.53 17.32 10.92
N GLU A 179 3.11 18.46 11.46
CA GLU A 179 3.22 19.76 10.77
C GLU A 179 4.68 20.05 10.39
N ILE A 180 5.62 19.86 11.32
CA ILE A 180 7.06 20.02 11.08
C ILE A 180 7.54 19.04 10.00
N ALA A 181 7.11 17.77 10.09
CA ALA A 181 7.49 16.75 9.13
C ALA A 181 6.98 17.02 7.71
N TYR A 182 5.78 17.61 7.56
CA TYR A 182 5.29 18.04 6.25
C TYR A 182 6.20 19.10 5.63
N LEU A 183 6.68 20.07 6.40
CA LEU A 183 7.63 21.08 5.92
C LEU A 183 8.95 20.45 5.50
N VAL A 184 9.43 19.45 6.25
CA VAL A 184 10.62 18.66 5.84
C VAL A 184 10.33 17.94 4.51
N ARG A 185 9.17 17.29 4.39
CA ARG A 185 8.80 16.53 3.19
C ARG A 185 8.77 17.38 1.92
N GLU A 186 8.38 18.65 2.02
CA GLU A 186 8.29 19.57 0.87
C GLU A 186 9.62 19.81 0.17
N VAL A 187 10.75 19.74 0.89
CA VAL A 187 12.07 20.14 0.38
C VAL A 187 13.05 18.99 0.18
N VAL A 188 12.64 17.73 0.47
CA VAL A 188 13.52 16.57 0.31
C VAL A 188 12.95 15.59 -0.73
N THR A 189 13.82 14.77 -1.35
CA THR A 189 13.46 13.83 -2.43
C THR A 189 13.62 12.36 -2.02
N VAL A 190 13.96 12.10 -0.75
CA VAL A 190 14.06 10.74 -0.22
C VAL A 190 12.70 10.03 -0.22
N GLY A 191 12.68 8.73 -0.27
CA GLY A 191 11.47 7.93 -0.40
C GLY A 191 10.41 8.23 0.65
N ARG A 192 10.80 8.40 1.91
CA ARG A 192 9.89 8.69 3.02
C ARG A 192 10.49 9.65 4.05
N VAL A 193 9.62 10.43 4.66
CA VAL A 193 9.84 11.06 5.95
C VAL A 193 8.93 10.33 6.95
N VAL A 194 9.54 9.71 7.94
CA VAL A 194 8.84 8.91 8.96
C VAL A 194 8.73 9.76 10.21
N VAL A 195 7.51 10.05 10.62
CA VAL A 195 7.21 10.80 11.85
C VAL A 195 6.87 9.79 12.92
N PHE A 196 7.52 9.83 14.06
CA PHE A 196 7.15 8.96 15.17
C PHE A 196 7.55 9.52 16.53
N GLY A 197 6.70 9.27 17.50
CA GLY A 197 6.96 9.59 18.89
C GLY A 197 6.23 8.66 19.84
N GLY A 198 6.53 8.78 21.12
CA GLY A 198 5.89 8.04 22.20
C GLY A 198 5.72 8.92 23.41
N THR A 199 4.95 8.43 24.40
CA THR A 199 4.83 9.06 25.72
C THR A 199 5.69 8.34 26.75
N GLY A 200 6.01 9.03 27.86
CA GLY A 200 6.85 8.47 28.94
C GLY A 200 8.34 8.47 28.66
N ASN A 201 8.78 8.89 27.48
CA ASN A 201 10.18 9.13 27.17
C ASN A 201 10.50 10.64 27.27
N THR A 202 11.78 10.95 27.39
CA THR A 202 12.30 12.30 27.57
C THR A 202 13.25 12.70 26.45
N MET A 203 13.60 13.99 26.36
CA MET A 203 14.66 14.43 25.46
C MET A 203 16.02 13.78 25.76
N GLU A 204 16.28 13.41 27.02
CA GLU A 204 17.48 12.65 27.39
C GLU A 204 17.47 11.26 26.77
N ASP A 205 16.34 10.58 26.72
CA ASP A 205 16.18 9.28 26.04
C ASP A 205 16.44 9.43 24.54
N ILE A 206 15.93 10.50 23.92
CA ILE A 206 16.20 10.82 22.51
C ILE A 206 17.69 11.06 22.26
N TRP A 207 18.36 11.86 23.12
CA TRP A 207 19.81 12.11 23.00
C TRP A 207 20.64 10.86 23.17
N ASN A 208 20.26 9.98 24.10
CA ASN A 208 20.96 8.71 24.35
C ASN A 208 20.75 7.70 23.21
N ALA A 209 19.67 7.85 22.41
CA ALA A 209 19.38 7.02 21.25
C ALA A 209 20.04 7.53 19.95
N GLN A 210 20.76 8.63 20.01
CA GLN A 210 21.43 9.20 18.83
C GLN A 210 22.64 8.36 18.43
N GLU A 211 22.65 7.95 17.16
CA GLU A 211 23.69 7.12 16.57
C GLU A 211 24.18 7.63 15.23
N THR A 212 25.39 7.24 14.88
CA THR A 212 25.97 7.42 13.54
C THR A 212 26.17 6.06 12.86
N LYS A 213 26.00 6.01 11.55
CA LYS A 213 26.31 4.82 10.75
C LYS A 213 27.21 5.16 9.57
N GLN A 214 28.21 4.30 9.34
CA GLN A 214 29.15 4.37 8.22
C GLN A 214 29.86 5.74 8.09
N GLY A 215 29.97 6.52 9.18
CA GLY A 215 30.60 7.86 9.15
C GLY A 215 29.88 8.87 8.22
N THR A 216 28.64 8.62 7.83
CA THR A 216 27.90 9.40 6.83
C THR A 216 26.48 9.73 7.29
N TYR A 217 25.84 8.84 8.03
CA TYR A 217 24.44 8.96 8.44
C TYR A 217 24.34 9.20 9.94
N ILE A 218 23.39 10.07 10.33
CA ILE A 218 23.13 10.41 11.73
C ILE A 218 21.64 10.51 11.98
N GLY A 219 21.15 9.85 13.02
CA GLY A 219 19.73 9.84 13.39
C GLY A 219 19.50 9.30 14.78
N ILE A 220 18.22 9.19 15.14
CA ILE A 220 17.77 8.58 16.37
C ILE A 220 17.44 7.11 16.10
N ALA A 221 18.11 6.20 16.81
CA ALA A 221 17.80 4.76 16.76
C ALA A 221 16.46 4.51 17.48
N SER A 222 15.41 4.27 16.68
CA SER A 222 14.02 4.23 17.16
C SER A 222 13.81 3.24 18.30
N ALA A 223 14.44 2.06 18.22
CA ALA A 223 14.35 1.04 19.27
C ALA A 223 14.98 1.47 20.62
N LYS A 224 15.90 2.43 20.61
CA LYS A 224 16.59 2.92 21.83
C LYS A 224 15.96 4.18 22.40
N SER A 225 15.12 4.88 21.62
CA SER A 225 14.48 6.13 22.01
C SER A 225 13.35 5.98 23.03
N LYS A 226 12.97 4.73 23.35
CA LYS A 226 11.81 4.35 24.17
C LYS A 226 10.46 4.80 23.59
N SER A 227 10.42 5.33 22.36
CA SER A 227 9.17 5.78 21.74
C SER A 227 8.16 4.66 21.53
N TYR A 228 8.61 3.39 21.44
CA TYR A 228 7.72 2.23 21.27
C TYR A 228 7.09 1.73 22.57
N GLU A 229 7.55 2.18 23.74
CA GLU A 229 7.13 1.60 25.03
C GLU A 229 5.72 2.00 25.42
N GLN A 230 5.32 3.25 25.17
CA GLN A 230 4.00 3.77 25.52
C GLN A 230 3.54 4.85 24.56
N GLY A 231 2.24 4.87 24.22
CA GLY A 231 1.61 5.93 23.46
C GLY A 231 2.22 6.15 22.07
N TYR A 232 2.84 5.13 21.50
CA TYR A 232 3.49 5.20 20.19
C TYR A 232 2.53 5.65 19.09
N GLN A 233 2.93 6.66 18.34
CA GLN A 233 2.27 7.11 17.14
C GLN A 233 3.27 7.20 15.99
N CYS A 234 2.84 6.90 14.78
CA CYS A 234 3.67 6.91 13.60
C CYS A 234 2.89 7.38 12.37
N ARG A 235 3.57 8.11 11.49
CA ARG A 235 3.05 8.49 10.16
C ARG A 235 4.14 8.47 9.13
N HIS A 236 3.86 7.89 7.96
CA HIS A 236 4.77 7.87 6.83
C HIS A 236 4.36 8.92 5.80
N LEU A 237 5.26 9.83 5.44
CA LEU A 237 5.08 10.82 4.40
C LEU A 237 5.89 10.45 3.17
N GLY A 238 5.22 9.90 2.15
CA GLY A 238 5.84 9.43 0.90
C GLY A 238 6.22 10.56 -0.05
N TYR A 239 7.26 10.33 -0.83
CA TYR A 239 7.67 11.29 -1.87
C TYR A 239 6.66 11.33 -3.01
N GLY A 240 6.12 12.51 -3.28
CA GLY A 240 5.11 12.72 -4.33
C GLY A 240 3.69 12.30 -3.93
N VAL A 241 3.46 11.86 -2.69
CA VAL A 241 2.12 11.52 -2.20
C VAL A 241 1.36 12.77 -1.77
N ASP A 242 0.21 13.01 -2.39
CA ASP A 242 -0.77 14.02 -1.95
C ASP A 242 -2.12 13.34 -1.72
N LYS A 243 -2.52 13.19 -0.46
CA LYS A 243 -3.76 12.52 -0.07
C LYS A 243 -5.01 13.13 -0.71
N ARG A 244 -5.00 14.45 -1.00
CA ARG A 244 -6.13 15.17 -1.60
C ARG A 244 -6.45 14.69 -3.02
N THR A 245 -5.47 14.07 -3.68
CA THR A 245 -5.59 13.57 -5.06
C THR A 245 -5.78 12.05 -5.12
N GLN A 246 -5.99 11.41 -3.97
CA GLN A 246 -6.20 9.97 -3.87
C GLN A 246 -7.68 9.61 -3.75
N ALA A 247 -8.05 8.43 -4.24
CA ALA A 247 -9.43 7.94 -4.24
C ALA A 247 -10.12 8.03 -2.87
N PRO A 248 -9.52 7.65 -1.72
CA PRO A 248 -10.21 7.74 -0.43
C PRO A 248 -10.67 9.15 -0.09
N THR A 249 -9.81 10.17 -0.24
CA THR A 249 -10.18 11.57 0.04
C THR A 249 -11.22 12.08 -0.96
N ILE A 250 -11.02 11.82 -2.26
CA ILE A 250 -11.96 12.24 -3.31
C ILE A 250 -13.37 11.68 -3.06
N LEU A 251 -13.45 10.40 -2.68
CA LEU A 251 -14.71 9.72 -2.39
C LEU A 251 -15.38 10.29 -1.14
N THR A 252 -14.64 10.45 -0.04
CA THR A 252 -15.20 10.99 1.22
C THR A 252 -15.64 12.44 1.08
N ASP A 253 -14.90 13.26 0.32
CA ASP A 253 -15.30 14.64 0.00
C ASP A 253 -16.59 14.69 -0.85
N ALA A 254 -16.88 13.65 -1.62
CA ALA A 254 -18.13 13.48 -2.36
C ALA A 254 -19.26 12.81 -1.54
N GLY A 255 -19.02 12.50 -0.27
CA GLY A 255 -20.00 11.86 0.62
C GLY A 255 -20.09 10.34 0.49
N ILE A 256 -19.18 9.71 -0.22
CA ILE A 256 -19.09 8.24 -0.35
C ILE A 256 -18.34 7.65 0.84
N THR A 257 -18.95 6.65 1.47
CA THR A 257 -18.33 5.95 2.61
C THR A 257 -17.08 5.18 2.17
N VAL A 258 -15.97 5.35 2.87
CA VAL A 258 -14.71 4.62 2.64
C VAL A 258 -14.32 3.83 3.88
N THR A 259 -14.01 2.54 3.72
CA THR A 259 -13.48 1.69 4.79
C THR A 259 -12.19 1.02 4.32
N LEU A 260 -11.10 1.27 5.05
CA LEU A 260 -9.80 0.62 4.85
C LEU A 260 -9.53 -0.36 5.98
N ILE A 261 -9.04 -1.57 5.65
CA ILE A 261 -8.84 -2.67 6.60
C ILE A 261 -7.46 -3.32 6.38
N GLY A 262 -6.75 -3.59 7.45
CA GLY A 262 -5.40 -4.16 7.42
C GLY A 262 -4.32 -3.10 7.17
N LYS A 263 -3.16 -3.49 6.61
CA LYS A 263 -2.01 -2.60 6.36
C LYS A 263 -2.39 -1.32 5.59
N VAL A 264 -3.32 -1.41 4.65
CA VAL A 264 -3.79 -0.23 3.88
C VAL A 264 -4.37 0.85 4.79
N ALA A 265 -5.00 0.47 5.90
CA ALA A 265 -5.54 1.40 6.89
C ALA A 265 -4.45 2.14 7.68
N ASP A 266 -3.24 1.58 7.75
CA ASP A 266 -2.13 2.17 8.50
C ASP A 266 -1.31 3.14 7.63
N ILE A 267 -1.29 2.93 6.31
CA ILE A 267 -0.37 3.65 5.41
C ILE A 267 -1.05 4.58 4.41
N VAL A 268 -2.34 4.45 4.17
CA VAL A 268 -3.13 5.32 3.29
C VAL A 268 -3.97 6.28 4.12
N ALA A 269 -3.93 7.56 3.80
CA ALA A 269 -4.74 8.58 4.47
C ALA A 269 -6.23 8.37 4.18
N ASN A 270 -7.06 8.40 5.23
CA ASN A 270 -8.50 8.23 5.14
C ASN A 270 -9.19 9.01 6.28
N ASP A 271 -8.92 10.32 6.33
CA ASP A 271 -9.23 11.17 7.50
C ASP A 271 -10.73 11.26 7.80
N GLN A 272 -11.60 11.14 6.81
CA GLN A 272 -13.07 11.20 6.95
C GLN A 272 -13.74 9.83 6.84
N GLY A 273 -12.98 8.77 6.54
CA GLY A 273 -13.48 7.41 6.42
C GLY A 273 -13.18 6.57 7.68
N ARG A 274 -13.43 5.28 7.57
CA ARG A 274 -13.13 4.31 8.62
C ARG A 274 -11.85 3.55 8.29
N SER A 275 -10.86 3.56 9.19
CA SER A 275 -9.61 2.81 9.09
C SER A 275 -9.51 1.82 10.24
N ILE A 276 -9.21 0.54 9.93
CA ILE A 276 -9.15 -0.55 10.92
C ILE A 276 -7.86 -1.33 10.71
N SER A 277 -6.88 -1.09 11.58
CA SER A 277 -5.63 -1.87 11.60
C SER A 277 -5.91 -3.33 11.94
N CYS A 278 -5.37 -4.25 11.17
CA CYS A 278 -5.52 -5.68 11.38
C CYS A 278 -4.41 -6.44 10.67
N VAL A 279 -3.86 -7.48 11.29
CA VAL A 279 -2.85 -8.36 10.67
C VAL A 279 -3.40 -9.77 10.39
N PRO A 280 -4.09 -10.46 11.34
CA PRO A 280 -4.55 -11.83 11.11
C PRO A 280 -5.54 -11.92 9.94
N THR A 281 -5.25 -12.77 8.96
CA THR A 281 -6.06 -12.96 7.73
C THR A 281 -7.52 -13.25 8.03
N ASP A 282 -7.79 -14.16 8.97
CA ASP A 282 -9.16 -14.53 9.34
C ASP A 282 -9.94 -13.30 9.85
N ARG A 283 -9.29 -12.45 10.67
CA ARG A 283 -9.92 -11.24 11.19
C ARG A 283 -10.12 -10.16 10.13
N CYS A 284 -9.16 -9.98 9.20
CA CYS A 284 -9.33 -9.09 8.06
C CYS A 284 -10.52 -9.51 7.19
N ILE A 285 -10.69 -10.81 6.96
CA ILE A 285 -11.83 -11.37 6.22
C ILE A 285 -13.15 -11.09 6.96
N GLU A 286 -13.21 -11.34 8.27
CA GLU A 286 -14.40 -11.05 9.10
C GLU A 286 -14.78 -9.57 9.04
N LEU A 287 -13.82 -8.67 9.25
CA LEU A 287 -14.03 -7.22 9.19
C LEU A 287 -14.51 -6.76 7.82
N THR A 288 -14.02 -7.38 6.75
CA THR A 288 -14.45 -7.09 5.38
C THR A 288 -15.90 -7.54 5.16
N ILE A 289 -16.28 -8.72 5.64
CA ILE A 289 -17.65 -9.24 5.59
C ILE A 289 -18.59 -8.36 6.42
N GLU A 290 -18.16 -7.94 7.62
CA GLU A 290 -18.89 -6.97 8.45
C GLU A 290 -19.13 -5.67 7.67
N ALA A 291 -18.10 -5.10 7.02
CA ALA A 291 -18.20 -3.89 6.23
C ALA A 291 -19.15 -4.06 5.01
N ILE A 292 -19.04 -5.17 4.28
CA ILE A 292 -19.94 -5.51 3.16
C ILE A 292 -21.39 -5.58 3.63
N THR A 293 -21.64 -6.16 4.79
CA THR A 293 -22.98 -6.35 5.32
C THR A 293 -23.59 -5.06 5.88
N ALA A 294 -22.74 -4.17 6.43
CA ALA A 294 -23.17 -2.95 7.09
C ALA A 294 -23.47 -1.78 6.14
N MET A 295 -23.01 -1.83 4.87
CA MET A 295 -23.21 -0.73 3.92
C MET A 295 -23.86 -1.20 2.62
N GLU A 296 -24.70 -0.36 2.03
CA GLU A 296 -25.31 -0.60 0.72
C GLU A 296 -24.51 0.02 -0.43
N GLU A 297 -23.75 1.08 -0.15
CA GLU A 297 -22.94 1.85 -1.09
C GLU A 297 -21.64 2.30 -0.42
N GLY A 298 -20.50 2.14 -1.09
CA GLY A 298 -19.23 2.63 -0.58
C GLY A 298 -18.02 1.87 -1.15
N PHE A 299 -16.84 2.38 -0.80
CA PHE A 299 -15.56 1.78 -1.14
C PHE A 299 -14.97 1.04 0.05
N ILE A 300 -14.60 -0.22 -0.15
CA ILE A 300 -13.92 -1.06 0.84
C ILE A 300 -12.58 -1.49 0.23
N CYS A 301 -11.49 -1.26 0.92
CA CYS A 301 -10.19 -1.82 0.56
C CYS A 301 -9.61 -2.59 1.74
N THR A 302 -9.33 -3.87 1.54
CA THR A 302 -8.74 -4.76 2.55
C THR A 302 -7.40 -5.27 2.06
N ASN A 303 -6.37 -5.15 2.90
CA ASN A 303 -5.08 -5.77 2.66
C ASN A 303 -4.92 -7.02 3.52
N ILE A 304 -4.54 -8.14 2.90
CA ILE A 304 -4.18 -9.40 3.55
C ILE A 304 -2.66 -9.45 3.68
N GLN A 305 -2.15 -8.98 4.83
CA GLN A 305 -0.71 -8.78 5.05
C GLN A 305 0.06 -10.08 5.28
N GLU A 306 -0.56 -11.14 5.80
CA GLU A 306 0.15 -12.38 6.14
C GLU A 306 0.74 -13.09 4.92
N THR A 307 0.26 -12.83 3.70
CA THR A 307 0.88 -13.31 2.45
C THR A 307 2.29 -12.72 2.27
N ASP A 308 2.45 -11.42 2.51
CA ASP A 308 3.74 -10.73 2.48
C ASP A 308 4.67 -11.22 3.58
N LEU A 309 4.16 -11.40 4.81
CA LEU A 309 4.93 -11.96 5.93
C LEU A 309 5.43 -13.38 5.61
N ALA A 310 4.65 -14.18 4.90
CA ALA A 310 5.06 -15.50 4.44
C ALA A 310 6.20 -15.42 3.41
N GLY A 311 6.15 -14.47 2.50
CA GLY A 311 7.23 -14.15 1.57
C GLY A 311 8.51 -13.74 2.30
N HIS A 312 8.43 -12.82 3.26
CA HIS A 312 9.56 -12.40 4.09
C HIS A 312 10.19 -13.55 4.89
N SER A 313 9.37 -14.49 5.37
CA SER A 313 9.85 -15.69 6.07
C SER A 313 10.38 -16.76 5.13
N GLN A 314 10.32 -16.54 3.82
CA GLN A 314 10.71 -17.48 2.75
C GLN A 314 10.03 -18.85 2.92
N SER A 315 8.75 -18.85 3.26
CA SER A 315 7.97 -20.06 3.50
C SER A 315 6.81 -20.21 2.52
N ALA A 316 7.02 -20.96 1.45
CA ALA A 316 5.97 -21.31 0.49
C ALA A 316 4.81 -22.08 1.15
N GLU A 317 5.09 -22.86 2.21
CA GLU A 317 4.05 -23.59 2.97
C GLU A 317 3.11 -22.64 3.72
N VAL A 318 3.68 -21.65 4.42
CA VAL A 318 2.88 -20.63 5.13
C VAL A 318 2.11 -19.81 4.11
N TYR A 319 2.75 -19.39 3.03
CA TYR A 319 2.13 -18.65 1.94
C TYR A 319 0.89 -19.36 1.38
N LYS A 320 1.04 -20.66 1.02
CA LYS A 320 -0.06 -21.53 0.55
C LYS A 320 -1.24 -21.50 1.53
N LYS A 321 -0.97 -21.73 2.83
CA LYS A 321 -2.02 -21.76 3.86
C LYS A 321 -2.79 -20.44 3.96
N ILE A 322 -2.08 -19.31 3.85
CA ILE A 322 -2.70 -17.98 3.89
C ILE A 322 -3.53 -17.73 2.63
N LEU A 323 -3.01 -18.12 1.44
CA LEU A 323 -3.78 -18.02 0.19
C LEU A 323 -5.06 -18.87 0.23
N GLU A 324 -5.01 -20.09 0.77
CA GLU A 324 -6.18 -20.95 0.92
C GLU A 324 -7.25 -20.34 1.84
N LYS A 325 -6.82 -19.68 2.95
CA LYS A 325 -7.72 -18.92 3.82
C LYS A 325 -8.34 -17.71 3.10
N ALA A 326 -7.51 -16.94 2.40
CA ALA A 326 -7.96 -15.77 1.63
C ALA A 326 -8.96 -16.19 0.54
N ASP A 327 -8.67 -17.26 -0.19
CA ASP A 327 -9.55 -17.83 -1.21
C ASP A 327 -10.93 -18.21 -0.64
N ALA A 328 -10.94 -18.91 0.48
CA ALA A 328 -12.18 -19.28 1.17
C ALA A 328 -12.97 -18.04 1.64
N GLY A 329 -12.27 -17.02 2.13
CA GLY A 329 -12.86 -15.72 2.51
C GLY A 329 -13.47 -14.98 1.32
N ILE A 330 -12.77 -14.94 0.20
CA ILE A 330 -13.24 -14.35 -1.06
C ILE A 330 -14.52 -15.05 -1.53
N GLY A 331 -14.59 -16.37 -1.44
CA GLY A 331 -15.79 -17.12 -1.76
C GLY A 331 -17.00 -16.71 -0.92
N LYS A 332 -16.80 -16.49 0.39
CA LYS A 332 -17.85 -15.97 1.29
C LYS A 332 -18.28 -14.56 0.90
N MET A 333 -17.32 -13.67 0.59
CA MET A 333 -17.62 -12.30 0.16
C MET A 333 -18.47 -12.30 -1.12
N ILE A 334 -18.11 -13.10 -2.13
CA ILE A 334 -18.86 -13.22 -3.38
C ILE A 334 -20.32 -13.58 -3.13
N SER A 335 -20.62 -14.46 -2.17
CA SER A 335 -21.99 -14.87 -1.85
C SER A 335 -22.87 -13.75 -1.23
N LEU A 336 -22.25 -12.64 -0.81
CA LEU A 336 -22.92 -11.47 -0.21
C LEU A 336 -23.11 -10.31 -1.19
N LEU A 337 -22.55 -10.43 -2.39
CA LEU A 337 -22.60 -9.38 -3.40
C LEU A 337 -23.90 -9.41 -4.20
N ASN A 338 -24.30 -8.26 -4.70
CA ASN A 338 -25.45 -8.08 -5.58
C ASN A 338 -25.02 -7.51 -6.94
N GLU A 339 -25.96 -7.40 -7.88
CA GLU A 339 -25.70 -6.96 -9.26
C GLU A 339 -25.03 -5.58 -9.41
N ARG A 340 -25.10 -4.71 -8.40
CA ARG A 340 -24.45 -3.40 -8.41
C ARG A 340 -23.00 -3.46 -7.97
N ASP A 341 -22.62 -4.45 -7.16
CA ASP A 341 -21.30 -4.53 -6.56
C ASP A 341 -20.21 -4.93 -7.56
N ILE A 342 -18.99 -4.46 -7.32
CA ILE A 342 -17.77 -4.91 -7.98
C ILE A 342 -16.79 -5.38 -6.91
N LEU A 343 -16.25 -6.58 -7.08
CA LEU A 343 -15.14 -7.09 -6.29
C LEU A 343 -13.90 -7.21 -7.19
N LEU A 344 -12.79 -6.69 -6.73
CA LEU A 344 -11.49 -6.75 -7.38
C LEU A 344 -10.47 -7.38 -6.44
N ILE A 345 -9.75 -8.40 -6.91
CA ILE A 345 -8.62 -9.01 -6.21
C ILE A 345 -7.34 -8.62 -6.94
N MET A 346 -6.35 -8.15 -6.20
CA MET A 346 -5.04 -7.76 -6.73
C MET A 346 -3.92 -7.95 -5.72
N ALA A 347 -2.71 -7.51 -6.05
CA ALA A 347 -1.62 -7.31 -5.12
C ALA A 347 -0.97 -5.94 -5.35
N ASP A 348 -0.05 -5.56 -4.49
CA ASP A 348 0.68 -4.28 -4.53
C ASP A 348 2.12 -4.44 -5.04
N HIS A 349 2.70 -5.64 -4.94
CA HIS A 349 4.01 -6.08 -5.45
C HIS A 349 4.11 -7.60 -5.41
N GLY A 350 5.29 -8.18 -5.68
CA GLY A 350 5.63 -9.58 -5.46
C GLY A 350 6.43 -9.77 -4.17
N ASN A 351 6.45 -11.00 -3.64
CA ASN A 351 7.35 -11.41 -2.56
C ASN A 351 7.61 -12.92 -2.68
N ASP A 352 8.50 -13.29 -3.62
CA ASP A 352 8.77 -14.68 -3.99
C ASP A 352 9.46 -15.42 -2.84
N PRO A 353 8.82 -16.43 -2.22
CA PRO A 353 9.37 -17.14 -1.07
C PRO A 353 10.59 -18.02 -1.38
N SER A 354 10.97 -18.16 -2.65
CA SER A 354 12.05 -19.05 -3.09
C SER A 354 13.17 -18.34 -3.87
N ILE A 355 13.10 -17.00 -4.00
CA ILE A 355 14.09 -16.21 -4.78
C ILE A 355 15.49 -16.15 -4.12
N GLY A 356 15.61 -16.47 -2.84
CA GLY A 356 16.88 -16.49 -2.12
C GLY A 356 17.18 -15.22 -1.31
N HIS A 357 16.24 -14.31 -1.19
CA HIS A 357 16.29 -13.17 -0.29
C HIS A 357 14.89 -12.88 0.28
N SER A 358 14.83 -12.25 1.43
CA SER A 358 13.58 -11.93 2.14
C SER A 358 12.99 -10.55 1.79
N LYS A 359 13.36 -9.97 0.65
CA LYS A 359 12.86 -8.66 0.20
C LYS A 359 11.71 -8.85 -0.76
N HIS A 360 10.85 -7.81 -0.87
CA HIS A 360 9.84 -7.76 -1.92
C HIS A 360 10.46 -7.92 -3.30
N THR A 361 9.68 -8.44 -4.26
CA THR A 361 10.11 -8.67 -5.63
C THR A 361 9.29 -7.84 -6.62
N ARG A 362 9.98 -7.35 -7.70
CA ARG A 362 9.37 -6.54 -8.74
C ARG A 362 8.67 -7.44 -9.75
N GLU A 363 7.40 -7.68 -9.52
CA GLU A 363 6.56 -8.56 -10.33
C GLU A 363 5.30 -7.87 -10.85
N CYS A 364 4.77 -8.35 -11.97
CA CYS A 364 3.37 -8.08 -12.30
C CYS A 364 2.46 -8.67 -11.23
N VAL A 365 1.34 -8.00 -10.99
CA VAL A 365 0.32 -8.46 -10.05
C VAL A 365 -0.98 -8.80 -10.78
N PRO A 366 -1.78 -9.79 -10.31
CA PRO A 366 -3.06 -10.12 -10.91
C PRO A 366 -4.08 -8.99 -10.70
N ILE A 367 -5.02 -8.84 -11.62
CA ILE A 367 -6.27 -8.11 -11.46
C ILE A 367 -7.39 -9.05 -11.81
N LEU A 368 -8.16 -9.50 -10.82
CA LEU A 368 -9.26 -10.43 -10.99
C LEU A 368 -10.55 -9.72 -10.58
N LEU A 369 -11.55 -9.76 -11.44
CA LEU A 369 -12.78 -8.99 -11.27
C LEU A 369 -13.99 -9.90 -11.17
N TYR A 370 -14.88 -9.56 -10.23
CA TYR A 370 -16.20 -10.15 -10.12
C TYR A 370 -17.27 -9.06 -10.16
N LYS A 371 -18.25 -9.28 -11.01
CA LYS A 371 -19.54 -8.60 -11.01
C LYS A 371 -20.59 -9.57 -11.47
N GLU A 372 -21.74 -9.57 -10.81
CA GLU A 372 -22.85 -10.44 -11.23
C GLU A 372 -23.25 -10.13 -12.66
N ASN A 373 -23.48 -11.20 -13.46
CA ASN A 373 -23.86 -11.13 -14.88
C ASN A 373 -22.81 -10.49 -15.83
N VAL A 374 -21.54 -10.38 -15.43
CA VAL A 374 -20.42 -9.95 -16.30
C VAL A 374 -19.39 -11.08 -16.37
N TYR A 375 -19.10 -11.55 -17.57
CA TYR A 375 -18.23 -12.72 -17.79
C TYR A 375 -17.33 -12.56 -19.01
N GLY A 376 -16.17 -13.22 -18.98
CA GLY A 376 -15.27 -13.38 -20.12
C GLY A 376 -14.60 -12.07 -20.58
N LYS A 377 -14.33 -11.15 -19.67
CA LYS A 377 -13.70 -9.87 -19.97
C LYS A 377 -12.21 -9.91 -19.69
N HIS A 378 -11.42 -9.45 -20.66
CA HIS A 378 -9.99 -9.30 -20.54
C HIS A 378 -9.61 -7.81 -20.58
N ILE A 379 -9.15 -7.25 -19.47
CA ILE A 379 -8.77 -5.83 -19.36
C ILE A 379 -7.31 -5.56 -19.73
N GLY A 380 -6.59 -6.57 -20.19
CA GLY A 380 -5.19 -6.47 -20.65
C GLY A 380 -4.17 -6.34 -19.53
N THR A 381 -2.98 -5.88 -19.89
CA THR A 381 -1.92 -5.52 -18.97
C THR A 381 -1.97 -4.01 -18.72
N ARG A 382 -2.13 -3.64 -17.46
CA ARG A 382 -2.12 -2.22 -17.03
C ARG A 382 -0.69 -1.80 -16.70
N SER A 383 -0.36 -0.56 -16.98
CA SER A 383 0.99 -0.02 -16.76
C SER A 383 1.17 0.59 -15.34
N THR A 384 0.12 0.62 -14.55
CA THR A 384 0.11 1.22 -13.21
C THR A 384 -1.03 0.65 -12.37
N LEU A 385 -0.77 0.48 -11.07
CA LEU A 385 -1.79 0.12 -10.08
C LEU A 385 -2.83 1.23 -9.89
N SER A 386 -2.51 2.47 -10.28
CA SER A 386 -3.41 3.63 -10.18
C SER A 386 -4.69 3.48 -11.01
N ASP A 387 -4.69 2.61 -12.01
CA ASP A 387 -5.88 2.32 -12.82
C ASP A 387 -7.04 1.77 -11.96
N VAL A 388 -6.72 1.14 -10.82
CA VAL A 388 -7.71 0.68 -9.85
C VAL A 388 -8.38 1.86 -9.16
N GLY A 389 -7.60 2.81 -8.60
CA GLY A 389 -8.15 4.02 -7.98
C GLY A 389 -8.98 4.86 -8.95
N ALA A 390 -8.51 4.97 -10.23
CA ALA A 390 -9.26 5.64 -11.29
C ALA A 390 -10.59 4.93 -11.59
N SER A 391 -10.61 3.59 -11.60
CA SER A 391 -11.81 2.79 -11.81
C SER A 391 -12.79 2.93 -10.64
N VAL A 392 -12.30 2.97 -9.41
CA VAL A 392 -13.13 3.23 -8.22
C VAL A 392 -13.79 4.61 -8.31
N CYS A 393 -13.02 5.66 -8.64
CA CYS A 393 -13.56 7.02 -8.78
C CYS A 393 -14.61 7.10 -9.90
N GLU A 394 -14.35 6.49 -11.06
CA GLU A 394 -15.32 6.45 -12.15
C GLU A 394 -16.60 5.69 -11.77
N TYR A 395 -16.48 4.56 -11.06
CA TYR A 395 -17.63 3.81 -10.59
C TYR A 395 -18.60 4.67 -9.77
N PHE A 396 -18.08 5.52 -8.89
CA PHE A 396 -18.89 6.43 -8.08
C PHE A 396 -19.24 7.76 -8.78
N GLY A 397 -18.72 7.99 -10.00
CA GLY A 397 -18.99 9.22 -10.76
C GLY A 397 -18.33 10.47 -10.18
N VAL A 398 -17.20 10.31 -9.49
CA VAL A 398 -16.42 11.41 -8.92
C VAL A 398 -15.22 11.75 -9.83
N ILE A 399 -14.52 12.85 -9.52
CA ILE A 399 -13.31 13.25 -10.26
C ILE A 399 -12.24 12.15 -10.18
N PRO A 400 -11.44 11.93 -11.25
CA PRO A 400 -10.37 10.95 -11.22
C PRO A 400 -9.26 11.36 -10.24
N PRO A 401 -8.48 10.39 -9.72
CA PRO A 401 -7.29 10.67 -8.93
C PRO A 401 -6.17 11.26 -9.79
N GLN A 402 -5.03 11.57 -9.17
CA GLN A 402 -3.87 12.17 -9.82
C GLN A 402 -3.35 11.37 -11.03
N ASN A 403 -3.41 10.04 -10.94
CA ASN A 403 -2.89 9.11 -11.93
C ASN A 403 -3.86 7.94 -12.13
N GLY A 404 -3.71 7.25 -13.25
CA GLY A 404 -4.48 6.08 -13.62
C GLY A 404 -5.53 6.36 -14.69
N ARG A 405 -5.89 5.30 -15.39
CA ARG A 405 -6.98 5.27 -16.37
C ARG A 405 -7.93 4.15 -16.01
N SER A 406 -9.18 4.48 -15.80
CA SER A 406 -10.20 3.46 -15.53
C SER A 406 -10.28 2.41 -16.62
N PHE A 407 -10.54 1.19 -16.23
CA PHE A 407 -10.83 0.05 -17.12
C PHE A 407 -12.31 -0.35 -17.11
N LEU A 408 -13.18 0.44 -16.47
CA LEU A 408 -14.60 0.05 -16.36
C LEU A 408 -15.32 0.02 -17.69
N ASP A 409 -14.99 0.91 -18.63
CA ASP A 409 -15.57 0.87 -19.97
C ASP A 409 -15.22 -0.43 -20.70
N ASP A 410 -13.93 -0.86 -20.62
CA ASP A 410 -13.48 -2.12 -21.17
C ASP A 410 -14.15 -3.32 -20.46
N TYR A 411 -14.35 -3.20 -19.15
CA TYR A 411 -14.94 -4.25 -18.31
C TYR A 411 -16.46 -4.37 -18.48
N LEU A 412 -17.19 -3.27 -18.50
CA LEU A 412 -18.66 -3.29 -18.49
C LEU A 412 -19.27 -3.28 -19.90
N HIS A 413 -18.62 -2.64 -20.86
CA HIS A 413 -19.23 -2.31 -22.16
C HIS A 413 -18.56 -2.93 -23.38
N SER A 414 -17.35 -3.50 -23.28
CA SER A 414 -16.73 -4.16 -24.42
C SER A 414 -17.55 -5.38 -24.86
N SER A 415 -17.91 -5.42 -26.14
CA SER A 415 -18.53 -6.62 -26.77
C SER A 415 -17.57 -7.81 -26.69
N HIS A 416 -18.11 -9.00 -26.48
CA HIS A 416 -17.34 -10.24 -26.45
C HIS A 416 -16.48 -10.40 -27.70
N TYR A 417 -15.15 -10.33 -27.58
CA TYR A 417 -14.26 -10.92 -28.54
C TYR A 417 -14.13 -12.41 -28.19
N VAL A 418 -14.94 -13.22 -28.87
CA VAL A 418 -14.72 -14.67 -28.90
C VAL A 418 -13.69 -14.89 -30.01
N HIS A 419 -12.49 -15.30 -29.65
CA HIS A 419 -11.54 -15.97 -30.54
C HIS A 419 -11.26 -17.37 -30.06
#